data_443ee7dfc33b34b0c16b44bdf199bb76
#
_entry.id   443ee7dfc33b34b0c16b44bdf199bb76
#
_cell.length_a   1.000
_cell.length_b   1.000
_cell.length_c   1.000
_cell.angle_alpha   90.00
_cell.angle_beta   90.00
_cell.angle_gamma   90.00
#
_symmetry.space_group_name_H-M   'P 1'
#
loop_
_entity.id
_entity.type
_entity.pdbx_description
1 polymer ?
#
loop_
_entity_poly.entity_id
_entity_poly.type
_entity_poly.pdbx_seq_one_letter_code
_entity_poly.pdbx_strand_id
1 'polypeptide(L)'
;MDKELMMQILIEDRNTKMETVKSEIQKVHCLFEQSGTFKKEFIKLGVNAEDYDINNDFGETDHVIDLFSEIRKAYDNEPSIFDDISQDDLIFAFFPCVRFENQIMLHFR
;
A
#
# COMPACT_ATOMS: atom_id res chain seq x y z
N MET A 1 12.61 8.49 -1.50
CA MET A 1 12.23 9.08 -0.20
C MET A 1 12.11 7.97 0.80
N ASP A 2 12.73 8.08 1.96
CA ASP A 2 12.64 7.04 2.94
C ASP A 2 11.31 7.10 3.72
N LYS A 3 11.00 6.03 4.43
CA LYS A 3 9.73 5.92 5.16
C LYS A 3 9.59 6.95 6.26
N GLU A 4 10.68 7.24 6.98
CA GLU A 4 10.63 8.18 8.09
C GLU A 4 10.35 9.60 7.61
N LEU A 5 10.97 10.01 6.52
CA LEU A 5 10.72 11.33 5.93
C LEU A 5 9.29 11.44 5.44
N MET A 6 8.78 10.40 4.78
CA MET A 6 7.40 10.40 4.30
C MET A 6 6.41 10.52 5.46
N MET A 7 6.62 9.77 6.53
CA MET A 7 5.76 9.83 7.71
C MET A 7 5.84 11.18 8.39
N GLN A 8 7.02 11.79 8.44
CA GLN A 8 7.19 13.12 9.03
C GLN A 8 6.43 14.18 8.23
N ILE A 9 6.47 14.12 6.92
CA ILE A 9 5.70 15.02 6.07
C ILE A 9 4.21 14.89 6.32
N LEU A 10 3.72 13.66 6.44
CA LEU A 10 2.31 13.39 6.75
C LEU A 10 1.92 13.97 8.11
N ILE A 11 2.78 13.83 9.11
CA ILE A 11 2.51 14.35 10.45
C ILE A 11 2.50 15.87 10.46
N GLU A 12 3.45 16.51 9.79
CA GLU A 12 3.53 17.97 9.73
C GLU A 12 2.31 18.59 9.05
N ASP A 13 1.77 17.93 8.04
CA ASP A 13 0.60 18.39 7.31
C ASP A 13 -0.72 17.97 7.92
N ARG A 14 -0.70 17.24 9.04
CA ARG A 14 -1.89 16.57 9.55
C ARG A 14 -3.04 17.52 9.90
N ASN A 15 -2.73 18.77 10.30
CA ASN A 15 -3.78 19.74 10.69
C ASN A 15 -4.58 20.24 9.50
N THR A 16 -4.02 20.19 8.31
CA THR A 16 -4.69 20.62 7.08
C THR A 16 -5.01 19.47 6.16
N LYS A 17 -4.03 18.61 5.88
CA LYS A 17 -4.20 17.52 4.91
C LYS A 17 -4.84 16.28 5.49
N MET A 18 -4.64 15.99 6.79
CA MET A 18 -5.23 14.81 7.39
C MET A 18 -6.74 14.94 7.57
N GLU A 19 -7.24 16.11 7.82
CA GLU A 19 -8.69 16.32 7.85
C GLU A 19 -9.30 16.04 6.48
N THR A 20 -8.63 16.47 5.41
CA THR A 20 -9.06 16.19 4.04
C THR A 20 -8.99 14.69 3.74
N VAL A 21 -7.89 14.03 4.12
CA VAL A 21 -7.72 12.60 3.93
C VAL A 21 -8.83 11.81 4.64
N LYS A 22 -9.12 12.16 5.89
CA LYS A 22 -10.18 11.47 6.65
C LYS A 22 -11.55 11.64 6.03
N SER A 23 -11.83 12.80 5.44
CA SER A 23 -13.14 13.08 4.87
C SER A 23 -13.31 12.51 3.46
N GLU A 24 -12.23 12.35 2.70
CA GLU A 24 -12.28 11.96 1.29
C GLU A 24 -11.83 10.54 1.03
N ILE A 25 -10.92 9.98 1.84
CA ILE A 25 -10.38 8.64 1.64
C ILE A 25 -11.09 7.67 2.56
N GLN A 26 -11.71 6.65 1.97
CA GLN A 26 -12.41 5.61 2.73
C GLN A 26 -11.45 4.62 3.36
N LYS A 27 -10.41 4.24 2.62
CA LYS A 27 -9.50 3.18 3.04
C LYS A 27 -8.14 3.34 2.38
N VAL A 28 -7.10 2.92 3.09
CA VAL A 28 -5.73 2.88 2.55
C VAL A 28 -5.33 1.44 2.35
N HIS A 29 -4.78 1.14 1.19
CA HIS A 29 -4.26 -0.19 0.85
C HIS A 29 -2.74 -0.10 0.75
N CYS A 30 -2.03 -0.78 1.64
CA CYS A 30 -0.57 -0.81 1.67
C CYS A 30 -0.08 -2.08 1.00
N LEU A 31 0.37 -1.96 -0.24
CA LEU A 31 0.83 -3.11 -1.03
C LEU A 31 2.31 -3.36 -0.80
N PHE A 32 2.69 -4.62 -0.71
CA PHE A 32 4.09 -5.05 -0.49
C PHE A 32 4.63 -4.58 0.86
N GLU A 33 3.78 -4.57 1.88
CA GLU A 33 4.20 -4.17 3.22
C GLU A 33 3.78 -5.21 4.27
N GLN A 34 4.66 -6.18 4.52
CA GLN A 34 4.35 -7.20 5.51
C GLN A 34 4.56 -6.76 6.96
N SER A 35 5.36 -5.73 7.19
CA SER A 35 5.67 -5.27 8.56
C SER A 35 4.50 -4.57 9.24
N GLY A 36 3.57 -4.04 8.46
CA GLY A 36 2.44 -3.30 8.99
C GLY A 36 2.77 -1.90 9.50
N THR A 37 3.98 -1.40 9.25
CA THR A 37 4.43 -0.11 9.77
C THR A 37 3.55 1.04 9.30
N PHE A 38 3.33 1.16 7.99
CA PHE A 38 2.49 2.22 7.44
C PHE A 38 1.02 2.00 7.77
N LYS A 39 0.56 0.77 7.68
CA LYS A 39 -0.81 0.43 8.06
C LYS A 39 -1.12 0.91 9.46
N LYS A 40 -0.26 0.63 10.43
CA LYS A 40 -0.46 1.01 11.82
C LYS A 40 -0.47 2.52 12.01
N GLU A 41 0.37 3.23 11.28
CA GLU A 41 0.40 4.70 11.36
C GLU A 41 -0.89 5.31 10.83
N PHE A 42 -1.43 4.80 9.73
CA PHE A 42 -2.73 5.27 9.24
C PHE A 42 -3.84 4.98 10.22
N ILE A 43 -3.84 3.80 10.84
CA ILE A 43 -4.84 3.43 11.84
C ILE A 43 -4.77 4.36 13.05
N LYS A 44 -3.56 4.72 13.51
CA LYS A 44 -3.38 5.69 14.60
C LYS A 44 -3.98 7.04 14.26
N LEU A 45 -3.95 7.42 12.99
CA LEU A 45 -4.51 8.69 12.54
C LEU A 45 -6.02 8.61 12.29
N GLY A 46 -6.63 7.49 12.60
CA GLY A 46 -8.07 7.30 12.42
C GLY A 46 -8.50 6.95 11.01
N VAL A 47 -7.55 6.54 10.17
CA VAL A 47 -7.83 6.12 8.79
C VAL A 47 -7.83 4.61 8.73
N ASN A 48 -8.85 4.03 8.11
CA ASN A 48 -8.91 2.59 7.92
C ASN A 48 -7.83 2.15 6.92
N ALA A 49 -7.01 1.16 7.28
CA ALA A 49 -5.92 0.71 6.45
C ALA A 49 -5.73 -0.80 6.53
N GLU A 50 -5.36 -1.40 5.40
CA GLU A 50 -5.04 -2.81 5.31
C GLU A 50 -3.73 -2.99 4.54
N ASP A 51 -3.03 -4.09 4.78
CA ASP A 51 -1.80 -4.39 4.07
C ASP A 51 -1.89 -5.72 3.33
N TYR A 52 -1.08 -5.83 2.28
CA TYR A 52 -1.08 -6.96 1.36
C TYR A 52 0.37 -7.35 1.06
N ASP A 53 0.70 -8.61 1.24
CA ASP A 53 2.02 -9.13 0.89
C ASP A 53 1.93 -10.65 0.73
N ILE A 54 2.87 -11.23 -0.02
CA ILE A 54 2.94 -12.68 -0.12
C ILE A 54 3.51 -13.30 1.16
N ASN A 55 4.26 -12.52 1.92
CA ASN A 55 4.89 -12.95 3.17
C ASN A 55 4.08 -12.47 4.37
N ASN A 56 4.15 -13.26 5.44
CA ASN A 56 3.51 -12.92 6.71
C ASN A 56 4.43 -13.29 7.88
N ASP A 57 5.71 -12.96 7.74
CA ASP A 57 6.74 -13.36 8.71
C ASP A 57 6.52 -12.71 10.08
N PHE A 58 5.87 -11.56 10.12
CA PHE A 58 5.61 -10.82 11.34
C PHE A 58 4.19 -11.04 11.90
N GLY A 59 3.38 -11.82 11.21
CA GLY A 59 2.00 -12.02 11.61
C GLY A 59 1.10 -10.79 11.48
N GLU A 60 1.54 -9.78 10.73
CA GLU A 60 0.85 -8.49 10.61
C GLU A 60 0.12 -8.31 9.29
N THR A 61 0.29 -9.22 8.34
CA THR A 61 -0.27 -9.08 6.99
C THR A 61 -1.74 -9.43 6.98
N ASP A 62 -2.59 -8.48 6.61
CA ASP A 62 -4.04 -8.69 6.54
C ASP A 62 -4.42 -9.60 5.37
N HIS A 63 -3.78 -9.40 4.22
CA HIS A 63 -4.05 -10.18 3.01
C HIS A 63 -2.74 -10.81 2.52
N VAL A 64 -2.57 -12.08 2.80
CA VAL A 64 -1.41 -12.85 2.33
C VAL A 64 -1.71 -13.32 0.91
N ILE A 65 -1.16 -12.61 -0.08
CA ILE A 65 -1.52 -12.83 -1.48
C ILE A 65 -0.35 -12.47 -2.39
N ASP A 66 -0.26 -13.16 -3.53
CA ASP A 66 0.75 -12.84 -4.55
C ASP A 66 0.26 -11.65 -5.38
N LEU A 67 0.75 -10.46 -5.02
CA LEU A 67 0.34 -9.23 -5.67
C LEU A 67 0.76 -9.16 -7.14
N PHE A 68 1.89 -9.75 -7.51
CA PHE A 68 2.29 -9.77 -8.92
C PHE A 68 1.32 -10.59 -9.77
N SER A 69 0.81 -11.68 -9.21
CA SER A 69 -0.22 -12.47 -9.88
C SER A 69 -1.52 -11.67 -10.02
N GLU A 70 -1.90 -10.93 -8.99
CA GLU A 70 -3.10 -10.10 -9.04
C GLU A 70 -2.97 -8.93 -10.02
N ILE A 71 -1.79 -8.32 -10.10
CA ILE A 71 -1.50 -7.28 -11.10
C ILE A 71 -1.64 -7.84 -12.51
N ARG A 72 -1.14 -9.05 -12.75
CA ARG A 72 -1.25 -9.70 -14.06
C ARG A 72 -2.71 -9.96 -14.41
N LYS A 73 -3.49 -10.45 -13.46
CA LYS A 73 -4.92 -10.67 -13.67
C LYS A 73 -5.64 -9.37 -14.05
N ALA A 74 -5.35 -8.30 -13.34
CA ALA A 74 -5.96 -7.00 -13.62
C ALA A 74 -5.57 -6.50 -15.02
N TYR A 75 -4.32 -6.69 -15.41
CA TYR A 75 -3.84 -6.33 -16.74
C TYR A 75 -4.57 -7.10 -17.84
N ASP A 76 -4.86 -8.37 -17.58
CA ASP A 76 -5.55 -9.24 -18.53
C ASP A 76 -7.08 -9.14 -18.47
N ASN A 77 -7.59 -8.18 -17.72
CA ASN A 77 -9.04 -7.99 -17.47
C ASN A 77 -9.69 -9.19 -16.80
N GLU A 78 -8.94 -9.94 -16.02
CA GLU A 78 -9.46 -11.02 -15.21
C GLU A 78 -9.83 -10.51 -13.82
N PRO A 79 -10.77 -11.17 -13.12
CA PRO A 79 -11.10 -10.79 -11.75
C PRO A 79 -9.87 -10.82 -10.85
N SER A 80 -9.67 -9.74 -10.09
CA SER A 80 -8.53 -9.61 -9.19
C SER A 80 -8.94 -8.94 -7.89
N ILE A 81 -8.03 -8.94 -6.91
CA ILE A 81 -8.28 -8.28 -5.64
C ILE A 81 -8.49 -6.77 -5.81
N PHE A 82 -7.97 -6.20 -6.89
CA PHE A 82 -8.10 -4.76 -7.15
C PHE A 82 -9.52 -4.35 -7.52
N ASP A 83 -10.38 -5.30 -7.88
CA ASP A 83 -11.77 -5.01 -8.19
C ASP A 83 -12.55 -4.50 -6.98
N ASP A 84 -12.07 -4.82 -5.77
CA ASP A 84 -12.71 -4.39 -4.54
C ASP A 84 -12.20 -3.03 -4.04
N ILE A 85 -11.24 -2.43 -4.74
CA ILE A 85 -10.71 -1.13 -4.37
C ILE A 85 -11.57 -0.04 -4.96
N SER A 86 -12.07 0.85 -4.09
CA SER A 86 -12.91 1.97 -4.50
C SER A 86 -12.08 3.11 -5.06
N GLN A 87 -12.71 3.97 -5.88
CA GLN A 87 -12.07 5.19 -6.37
C GLN A 87 -11.70 6.16 -5.24
N ASP A 88 -12.38 6.05 -4.09
CA ASP A 88 -12.12 6.88 -2.93
C ASP A 88 -11.03 6.31 -2.01
N ASP A 89 -10.44 5.20 -2.39
CA ASP A 89 -9.38 4.56 -1.63
C ASP A 89 -8.01 5.07 -2.08
N LEU A 90 -7.05 5.05 -1.16
CA LEU A 90 -5.67 5.40 -1.44
C LEU A 90 -4.82 4.14 -1.48
N ILE A 91 -3.91 4.07 -2.43
CA ILE A 91 -3.01 2.93 -2.59
C ILE A 91 -1.57 3.38 -2.38
N PHE A 92 -0.88 2.78 -1.41
CA PHE A 92 0.57 2.89 -1.25
C PHE A 92 1.21 1.57 -1.63
N ALA A 93 2.15 1.59 -2.57
CA ALA A 93 2.85 0.40 -3.01
C ALA A 93 4.35 0.52 -2.72
N PHE A 94 4.87 -0.42 -1.94
CA PHE A 94 6.28 -0.44 -1.56
C PHE A 94 6.97 -1.58 -2.28
N PHE A 95 7.29 -1.37 -3.54
CA PHE A 95 7.91 -2.41 -4.36
C PHE A 95 9.24 -2.87 -3.77
N PRO A 96 9.51 -4.19 -3.72
CA PRO A 96 10.79 -4.70 -3.24
C PRO A 96 11.91 -4.23 -4.15
N CYS A 97 12.79 -3.37 -3.65
CA CYS A 97 13.82 -2.74 -4.47
C CYS A 97 14.75 -3.74 -5.14
N VAL A 98 15.18 -4.77 -4.41
CA VAL A 98 16.08 -5.79 -4.96
C VAL A 98 15.42 -6.53 -6.12
N ARG A 99 14.16 -6.96 -5.93
CA ARG A 99 13.43 -7.66 -6.98
C ARG A 99 13.15 -6.73 -8.15
N PHE A 100 12.80 -5.50 -7.87
CA PHE A 100 12.50 -4.50 -8.88
C PHE A 100 13.74 -4.23 -9.75
N GLU A 101 14.89 -4.02 -9.14
CA GLU A 101 16.14 -3.79 -9.87
C GLU A 101 16.57 -4.98 -10.70
N ASN A 102 16.47 -6.18 -10.16
CA ASN A 102 16.98 -7.37 -10.81
C ASN A 102 16.04 -7.93 -11.88
N GLN A 103 14.76 -7.61 -11.83
CA GLN A 103 13.78 -8.18 -12.73
C GLN A 103 12.97 -7.14 -13.48
N ILE A 104 12.29 -6.27 -12.74
CA ILE A 104 11.34 -5.35 -13.34
C ILE A 104 12.03 -4.19 -14.04
N MET A 105 13.06 -3.62 -13.43
CA MET A 105 13.77 -2.49 -14.03
C MET A 105 14.46 -2.87 -15.35
N LEU A 106 14.93 -4.10 -15.45
CA LEU A 106 15.52 -4.59 -16.71
C LEU A 106 14.47 -4.69 -17.82
N HIS A 107 13.23 -4.95 -17.48
CA HIS A 107 12.15 -5.07 -18.46
C HIS A 107 11.65 -3.72 -18.95
N PHE A 108 11.80 -2.68 -18.19
CA PHE A 108 11.30 -1.35 -18.53
C PHE A 108 12.33 -0.45 -19.18
N ARG A 109 13.50 -0.97 -19.47
CA ARG A 109 14.53 -0.20 -20.17
C ARG A 109 14.37 -0.25 -21.69
#